data_8c422b7da0644e4e1376c01bf35e35d4
#
_entry.id   8c422b7da0644e4e1376c01bf35e35d4
#
_cell.length_a   1.000
_cell.length_b   1.000
_cell.length_c   1.000
_cell.angle_alpha   90.00
_cell.angle_beta   90.00
_cell.angle_gamma   90.00
#
_symmetry.space_group_name_H-M   'P 1'
#
loop_
_entity.id
_entity.type
_entity.pdbx_description
1 polymer ?
#
loop_
_entity_poly.entity_id
_entity_poly.type
_entity_poly.pdbx_seq_one_letter_code
_entity_poly.pdbx_strand_id
1 'polypeptide(L)'
;MPLKMRIGAGVYEAGGGPGPVAGSRSAMDPISTTPTRPSDYAALSAGYGALLGALVVAARDRGGDPVRHAELPALGLATFSLTKLVAKEKVDAWVREPFLEELADGERRPKGTGMRYAVGELLSCSRCVGTWSAMGLVGLRLLRPREARVVIPVLATAGVNDWLQTGFTALCGRANLNQRAAGAPAPEAGDHDRAQRFSSAR
;
A
#
# COMPACT_ATOMS: atom_id res chain seq x y z
N MET A 1 8.92 -38.63 -2.39
CA MET A 1 9.62 -37.33 -2.40
C MET A 1 8.59 -36.25 -2.04
N PRO A 2 8.60 -35.63 -0.87
CA PRO A 2 7.66 -34.58 -0.53
C PRO A 2 8.19 -33.23 -1.00
N LEU A 3 7.39 -32.55 -1.80
CA LEU A 3 7.64 -31.22 -2.33
C LEU A 3 7.57 -30.19 -1.17
N LYS A 4 8.71 -29.70 -0.74
CA LYS A 4 8.80 -28.61 0.26
C LYS A 4 8.46 -27.29 -0.40
N MET A 5 7.19 -26.89 -0.32
CA MET A 5 6.73 -25.55 -0.64
C MET A 5 7.11 -24.62 0.51
N ARG A 6 8.19 -23.87 0.33
CA ARG A 6 8.65 -22.84 1.28
C ARG A 6 7.82 -21.57 1.04
N ILE A 7 6.67 -21.45 1.69
CA ILE A 7 5.98 -20.18 1.84
C ILE A 7 6.69 -19.48 3.01
N GLY A 8 7.25 -18.29 2.75
CA GLY A 8 7.94 -17.47 3.74
C GLY A 8 7.00 -17.01 4.85
N ALA A 9 6.82 -17.86 5.84
CA ALA A 9 6.22 -17.50 7.10
C ALA A 9 7.36 -17.15 8.05
N GLY A 10 7.47 -15.88 8.41
CA GLY A 10 8.31 -15.46 9.53
C GLY A 10 7.88 -16.23 10.76
N VAL A 11 8.81 -16.99 11.33
CA VAL A 11 8.65 -17.68 12.60
C VAL A 11 8.54 -16.59 13.67
N TYR A 12 7.35 -16.38 14.22
CA TYR A 12 7.20 -15.65 15.47
C TYR A 12 7.62 -16.57 16.61
N GLU A 13 8.82 -16.43 17.09
CA GLU A 13 9.21 -16.98 18.40
C GLU A 13 8.48 -16.21 19.49
N ALA A 14 7.52 -16.89 20.12
CA ALA A 14 6.90 -16.45 21.36
C ALA A 14 7.87 -16.75 22.51
N GLY A 15 8.61 -15.73 22.95
CA GLY A 15 9.48 -15.89 24.11
C GLY A 15 10.46 -14.74 24.27
N GLY A 16 9.95 -13.56 24.61
CA GLY A 16 10.75 -12.42 25.02
C GLY A 16 9.83 -11.30 25.45
N GLY A 17 9.98 -10.83 26.69
CA GLY A 17 9.19 -9.73 27.26
C GLY A 17 9.19 -8.48 26.37
N PRO A 18 8.32 -7.50 26.66
CA PRO A 18 8.17 -6.32 25.81
C PRO A 18 9.50 -5.54 25.82
N GLY A 19 10.35 -5.86 24.85
CA GLY A 19 11.40 -4.96 24.45
C GLY A 19 10.76 -3.63 24.03
N PRO A 20 11.46 -2.49 24.12
CA PRO A 20 10.90 -1.22 23.75
C PRO A 20 10.37 -1.37 22.33
N VAL A 21 9.04 -1.24 22.19
CA VAL A 21 8.37 -1.17 20.87
C VAL A 21 9.12 -0.08 20.11
N ALA A 22 9.93 -0.49 19.13
CA ALA A 22 10.54 0.44 18.21
C ALA A 22 9.36 1.20 17.61
N GLY A 23 9.20 2.45 18.05
CA GLY A 23 8.04 3.26 17.80
C GLY A 23 7.70 3.24 16.32
N SER A 24 6.45 2.99 16.01
CA SER A 24 5.92 3.09 14.67
C SER A 24 6.30 4.48 14.12
N ARG A 25 7.32 4.53 13.30
CA ARG A 25 7.74 5.73 12.59
C ARG A 25 6.77 6.05 11.46
N SER A 26 5.54 6.36 11.86
CA SER A 26 4.55 6.98 10.98
C SER A 26 4.34 8.45 11.33
N ALA A 27 5.15 9.01 12.22
CA ALA A 27 5.28 10.44 12.34
C ALA A 27 6.11 10.90 11.14
N MET A 28 5.50 11.68 10.23
CA MET A 28 6.25 12.39 9.19
C MET A 28 7.36 13.16 9.88
N ASP A 29 8.61 12.86 9.54
CA ASP A 29 9.74 13.59 10.08
C ASP A 29 9.53 15.09 9.85
N PRO A 30 9.81 15.94 10.84
CA PRO A 30 9.67 17.38 10.64
C PRO A 30 10.50 17.83 9.42
N ILE A 31 9.93 18.70 8.59
CA ILE A 31 10.61 19.20 7.37
C ILE A 31 12.01 19.75 7.69
N SER A 32 12.23 20.23 8.91
CA SER A 32 13.53 20.71 9.38
C SER A 32 14.62 19.64 9.48
N THR A 33 14.25 18.36 9.53
CA THR A 33 15.21 17.23 9.62
C THR A 33 15.42 16.50 8.30
N THR A 34 14.64 16.86 7.26
CA THR A 34 14.77 16.27 5.92
C THR A 34 15.78 17.03 5.07
N PRO A 35 16.50 16.38 4.14
CA PRO A 35 17.44 17.03 3.24
C PRO A 35 16.76 17.78 2.10
N THR A 36 15.59 18.40 2.38
CA THR A 36 14.76 19.16 1.44
C THR A 36 14.47 20.55 1.99
N ARG A 37 13.98 21.43 1.13
CA ARG A 37 13.50 22.76 1.51
C ARG A 37 11.97 22.81 1.40
N PRO A 38 11.28 23.62 2.23
CA PRO A 38 9.84 23.84 2.08
C PRO A 38 9.42 24.27 0.68
N SER A 39 10.32 24.97 -0.04
CA SER A 39 10.12 25.37 -1.45
C SER A 39 9.98 24.19 -2.41
N ASP A 40 10.62 23.05 -2.13
CA ASP A 40 10.57 21.88 -3.00
C ASP A 40 9.16 21.25 -2.94
N TYR A 41 8.58 21.14 -1.75
CA TYR A 41 7.20 20.69 -1.59
C TYR A 41 6.19 21.70 -2.14
N ALA A 42 6.43 23.01 -1.94
CA ALA A 42 5.60 24.06 -2.52
C ALA A 42 5.61 23.98 -4.05
N ALA A 43 6.76 23.70 -4.68
CA ALA A 43 6.87 23.52 -6.13
C ALA A 43 6.08 22.29 -6.61
N LEU A 44 6.12 21.15 -5.89
CA LEU A 44 5.30 19.97 -6.22
C LEU A 44 3.80 20.28 -6.13
N SER A 45 3.38 20.98 -5.06
CA SER A 45 1.99 21.38 -4.87
C SER A 45 1.53 22.36 -5.93
N ALA A 46 2.37 23.35 -6.27
CA ALA A 46 2.10 24.31 -7.34
C ALA A 46 2.03 23.61 -8.71
N GLY A 47 2.93 22.65 -8.98
CA GLY A 47 2.89 21.82 -10.19
C GLY A 47 1.61 21.02 -10.32
N TYR A 48 1.17 20.40 -9.23
CA TYR A 48 -0.12 19.70 -9.19
C TYR A 48 -1.29 20.67 -9.47
N GLY A 49 -1.33 21.80 -8.78
CA GLY A 49 -2.37 22.82 -8.99
C GLY A 49 -2.38 23.37 -10.40
N ALA A 50 -1.21 23.62 -11.00
CA ALA A 50 -1.10 24.11 -12.37
C ALA A 50 -1.61 23.07 -13.39
N LEU A 51 -1.26 21.79 -13.22
CA LEU A 51 -1.75 20.70 -14.07
C LEU A 51 -3.26 20.52 -13.93
N LEU A 52 -3.79 20.58 -12.72
CA LEU A 52 -5.23 20.52 -12.48
C LEU A 52 -5.96 21.70 -13.12
N GLY A 53 -5.42 22.92 -12.98
CA GLY A 53 -5.95 24.11 -13.65
C GLY A 53 -5.93 23.99 -15.16
N ALA A 54 -4.82 23.54 -15.74
CA ALA A 54 -4.70 23.29 -17.17
C ALA A 54 -5.70 22.23 -17.66
N LEU A 55 -5.93 21.17 -16.86
CA LEU A 55 -6.93 20.15 -17.18
C LEU A 55 -8.35 20.73 -17.19
N VAL A 56 -8.69 21.59 -16.22
CA VAL A 56 -10.00 22.27 -16.16
C VAL A 56 -10.20 23.13 -17.38
N VAL A 57 -9.21 23.95 -17.75
CA VAL A 57 -9.28 24.79 -18.96
C VAL A 57 -9.44 23.93 -20.20
N ALA A 58 -8.59 22.93 -20.38
CA ALA A 58 -8.65 22.04 -21.54
C ALA A 58 -9.96 21.26 -21.66
N ALA A 59 -10.57 20.88 -20.53
CA ALA A 59 -11.88 20.23 -20.51
C ALA A 59 -13.00 21.19 -20.93
N ARG A 60 -12.93 22.46 -20.51
CA ARG A 60 -13.89 23.49 -20.92
C ARG A 60 -13.81 23.79 -22.41
N ASP A 61 -12.60 23.98 -22.93
CA ASP A 61 -12.37 24.35 -24.33
C ASP A 61 -12.82 23.27 -25.31
N ARG A 62 -12.72 21.99 -24.88
CA ARG A 62 -13.12 20.86 -25.73
C ARG A 62 -14.62 20.55 -25.71
N GLY A 63 -15.38 21.14 -24.78
CA GLY A 63 -16.81 20.85 -24.63
C GLY A 63 -17.13 19.35 -24.41
N GLY A 64 -16.17 18.62 -23.85
CA GLY A 64 -16.29 17.17 -23.63
C GLY A 64 -17.34 16.81 -22.59
N ASP A 65 -17.88 15.58 -22.68
CA ASP A 65 -18.82 15.06 -21.69
C ASP A 65 -18.17 15.05 -20.29
N PRO A 66 -18.82 15.62 -19.28
CA PRO A 66 -18.33 15.55 -17.91
C PRO A 66 -18.25 14.11 -17.41
N VAL A 67 -17.39 13.87 -16.43
CA VAL A 67 -17.33 12.57 -15.76
C VAL A 67 -18.65 12.33 -15.03
N ARG A 68 -19.32 11.23 -15.37
CA ARG A 68 -20.59 10.85 -14.76
C ARG A 68 -20.34 10.21 -13.38
N HIS A 69 -21.26 10.40 -12.44
CA HIS A 69 -21.15 9.78 -11.12
C HIS A 69 -21.03 8.25 -11.19
N ALA A 70 -21.68 7.60 -12.17
CA ALA A 70 -21.58 6.16 -12.38
C ALA A 70 -20.18 5.69 -12.81
N GLU A 71 -19.32 6.58 -13.32
CA GLU A 71 -17.93 6.27 -13.70
C GLU A 71 -16.96 6.34 -12.50
N LEU A 72 -17.35 7.01 -11.40
CA LEU A 72 -16.48 7.23 -10.24
C LEU A 72 -15.99 5.93 -9.58
N PRO A 73 -16.81 4.88 -9.39
CA PRO A 73 -16.31 3.62 -8.83
C PRO A 73 -15.22 2.97 -9.69
N ALA A 74 -15.40 2.95 -11.01
CA ALA A 74 -14.40 2.40 -11.93
C ALA A 74 -13.11 3.25 -11.93
N LEU A 75 -13.22 4.57 -11.92
CA LEU A 75 -12.08 5.47 -11.80
C LEU A 75 -11.36 5.29 -10.46
N GLY A 76 -12.09 5.12 -9.36
CA GLY A 76 -11.52 4.88 -8.03
C GLY A 76 -10.72 3.58 -7.97
N LEU A 77 -11.29 2.47 -8.49
CA LEU A 77 -10.60 1.19 -8.58
C LEU A 77 -9.38 1.24 -9.51
N ALA A 78 -9.50 1.92 -10.65
CA ALA A 78 -8.39 2.12 -11.57
C ALA A 78 -7.27 2.96 -10.92
N THR A 79 -7.64 4.00 -10.17
CA THR A 79 -6.69 4.81 -9.41
C THR A 79 -5.96 3.98 -8.36
N PHE A 80 -6.70 3.15 -7.62
CA PHE A 80 -6.10 2.25 -6.63
C PHE A 80 -5.09 1.29 -7.27
N SER A 81 -5.44 0.63 -8.38
CA SER A 81 -4.55 -0.28 -9.09
C SER A 81 -3.30 0.43 -9.62
N LEU A 82 -3.47 1.59 -10.27
CA LEU A 82 -2.36 2.36 -10.79
C LEU A 82 -1.43 2.83 -9.66
N THR A 83 -2.00 3.28 -8.56
CA THR A 83 -1.24 3.68 -7.37
C THR A 83 -0.43 2.52 -6.80
N LYS A 84 -1.05 1.35 -6.67
CA LYS A 84 -0.38 0.15 -6.18
C LYS A 84 0.74 -0.28 -7.12
N LEU A 85 0.48 -0.30 -8.42
CA LEU A 85 1.45 -0.62 -9.46
C LEU A 85 2.69 0.30 -9.34
N VAL A 86 2.48 1.62 -9.36
CA VAL A 86 3.57 2.60 -9.28
C VAL A 86 4.27 2.60 -7.93
N ALA A 87 3.54 2.52 -6.81
CA ALA A 87 4.14 2.69 -5.48
C ALA A 87 4.71 1.40 -4.89
N LYS A 88 4.19 0.21 -5.25
CA LYS A 88 4.49 -1.02 -4.52
C LYS A 88 5.04 -2.15 -5.37
N GLU A 89 4.61 -2.29 -6.64
CA GLU A 89 4.97 -3.45 -7.46
C GLU A 89 6.42 -3.37 -7.96
N LYS A 90 7.07 -4.53 -8.05
CA LYS A 90 8.46 -4.61 -8.54
C LYS A 90 8.60 -4.29 -10.03
N VAL A 91 7.53 -4.45 -10.79
CA VAL A 91 7.52 -4.19 -12.24
C VAL A 91 7.90 -2.73 -12.54
N ASP A 92 7.47 -1.79 -11.69
CA ASP A 92 7.76 -0.37 -11.84
C ASP A 92 8.96 0.11 -11.01
N ALA A 93 9.80 -0.81 -10.53
CA ALA A 93 11.01 -0.45 -9.77
C ALA A 93 11.91 0.51 -10.57
N TRP A 94 12.02 0.33 -11.89
CA TRP A 94 12.81 1.19 -12.78
C TRP A 94 12.36 2.65 -12.78
N VAL A 95 11.08 2.94 -12.57
CA VAL A 95 10.55 4.31 -12.44
C VAL A 95 10.99 4.94 -11.13
N ARG A 96 11.09 4.14 -10.08
CA ARG A 96 11.41 4.57 -8.71
C ARG A 96 12.90 4.59 -8.42
N GLU A 97 13.66 3.73 -9.07
CA GLU A 97 15.11 3.57 -8.84
C GLU A 97 15.91 4.88 -8.84
N PRO A 98 15.62 5.85 -9.73
CA PRO A 98 16.31 7.14 -9.68
C PRO A 98 16.05 7.94 -8.40
N PHE A 99 14.93 7.71 -7.70
CA PHE A 99 14.44 8.53 -6.59
C PHE A 99 14.44 7.79 -5.24
N LEU A 100 14.40 6.45 -5.26
CA LEU A 100 14.30 5.62 -4.07
C LEU A 100 15.44 4.61 -3.99
N GLU A 101 15.90 4.38 -2.78
CA GLU A 101 16.78 3.27 -2.41
C GLU A 101 15.98 2.22 -1.68
N GLU A 102 16.08 0.98 -2.13
CA GLU A 102 15.46 -0.16 -1.47
C GLU A 102 16.52 -0.83 -0.58
N LEU A 103 16.27 -0.83 0.72
CA LEU A 103 17.15 -1.42 1.71
C LEU A 103 16.90 -2.94 1.82
N ALA A 104 17.86 -3.66 2.39
CA ALA A 104 17.79 -5.14 2.50
C ALA A 104 16.62 -5.64 3.36
N ASP A 105 16.09 -4.81 4.25
CA ASP A 105 14.90 -5.06 5.07
C ASP A 105 13.57 -4.75 4.35
N GLY A 106 13.64 -4.29 3.09
CA GLY A 106 12.48 -3.88 2.29
C GLY A 106 11.98 -2.47 2.59
N GLU A 107 12.65 -1.73 3.49
CA GLU A 107 12.38 -0.31 3.69
C GLU A 107 12.85 0.50 2.47
N ARG A 108 12.13 1.54 2.13
CA ARG A 108 12.46 2.43 1.01
C ARG A 108 12.78 3.81 1.52
N ARG A 109 13.94 4.33 1.11
CA ARG A 109 14.38 5.67 1.46
C ARG A 109 14.53 6.56 0.23
N PRO A 110 14.06 7.81 0.29
CA PRO A 110 14.30 8.78 -0.77
C PRO A 110 15.80 9.05 -0.96
N LYS A 111 16.23 9.14 -2.23
CA LYS A 111 17.62 9.40 -2.61
C LYS A 111 17.88 10.91 -2.82
N GLY A 112 19.07 11.33 -2.48
CA GLY A 112 19.58 12.66 -2.82
C GLY A 112 19.06 13.76 -1.91
N THR A 113 18.95 14.98 -2.45
CA THR A 113 18.54 16.19 -1.72
C THR A 113 17.60 17.04 -2.57
N GLY A 114 16.90 17.98 -1.93
CA GLY A 114 16.01 18.93 -2.62
C GLY A 114 14.86 18.25 -3.35
N MET A 115 14.58 18.70 -4.57
CA MET A 115 13.46 18.21 -5.39
C MET A 115 13.52 16.69 -5.65
N ARG A 116 14.71 16.12 -5.82
CA ARG A 116 14.87 14.68 -6.03
C ARG A 116 14.40 13.87 -4.82
N TYR A 117 14.73 14.33 -3.64
CA TYR A 117 14.27 13.74 -2.38
C TYR A 117 12.77 13.91 -2.23
N ALA A 118 12.23 15.11 -2.47
CA ALA A 118 10.78 15.38 -2.39
C ALA A 118 9.95 14.50 -3.35
N VAL A 119 10.45 14.25 -4.56
CA VAL A 119 9.83 13.31 -5.51
C VAL A 119 9.94 11.87 -4.98
N GLY A 120 11.06 11.49 -4.36
CA GLY A 120 11.20 10.19 -3.71
C GLY A 120 10.18 9.98 -2.60
N GLU A 121 9.96 10.97 -1.74
CA GLU A 121 8.92 10.92 -0.71
C GLU A 121 7.51 10.83 -1.32
N LEU A 122 7.23 11.59 -2.39
CA LEU A 122 5.98 11.49 -3.10
C LEU A 122 5.74 10.07 -3.63
N LEU A 123 6.74 9.44 -4.23
CA LEU A 123 6.66 8.07 -4.75
C LEU A 123 6.56 7.00 -3.65
N SER A 124 7.08 7.28 -2.46
CA SER A 124 6.95 6.40 -1.28
C SER A 124 5.55 6.45 -0.68
N CYS A 125 4.88 7.58 -0.83
CA CYS A 125 3.56 7.85 -0.25
C CYS A 125 2.45 7.40 -1.20
N SER A 126 1.81 6.26 -0.94
CA SER A 126 0.71 5.78 -1.79
C SER A 126 -0.46 6.76 -1.88
N ARG A 127 -0.73 7.58 -0.85
CA ARG A 127 -1.77 8.63 -0.93
C ARG A 127 -1.39 9.72 -1.93
N CYS A 128 -0.13 10.14 -1.93
CA CYS A 128 0.36 11.15 -2.85
C CYS A 128 0.33 10.63 -4.29
N VAL A 129 0.87 9.44 -4.54
CA VAL A 129 0.81 8.79 -5.86
C VAL A 129 -0.65 8.61 -6.29
N GLY A 130 -1.55 8.25 -5.37
CA GLY A 130 -2.98 8.10 -5.64
C GLY A 130 -3.62 9.39 -6.17
N THR A 131 -3.29 10.52 -5.58
CA THR A 131 -3.81 11.83 -6.01
C THR A 131 -3.35 12.18 -7.43
N TRP A 132 -2.07 11.95 -7.75
CA TRP A 132 -1.53 12.16 -9.09
C TRP A 132 -2.11 11.17 -10.11
N SER A 133 -2.28 9.91 -9.72
CA SER A 133 -2.90 8.87 -10.54
C SER A 133 -4.36 9.20 -10.86
N ALA A 134 -5.12 9.69 -9.87
CA ALA A 134 -6.50 10.13 -10.07
C ALA A 134 -6.58 11.26 -11.09
N MET A 135 -5.74 12.29 -10.95
CA MET A 135 -5.67 13.41 -11.90
C MET A 135 -5.33 12.91 -13.31
N GLY A 136 -4.35 11.99 -13.43
CA GLY A 136 -3.97 11.41 -14.72
C GLY A 136 -5.10 10.63 -15.39
N LEU A 137 -5.82 9.79 -14.64
CA LEU A 137 -6.94 8.99 -15.17
C LEU A 137 -8.17 9.83 -15.52
N VAL A 138 -8.51 10.82 -14.69
CA VAL A 138 -9.58 11.78 -15.01
C VAL A 138 -9.18 12.62 -16.22
N GLY A 139 -7.92 13.06 -16.28
CA GLY A 139 -7.38 13.76 -17.44
C GLY A 139 -7.46 12.91 -18.71
N LEU A 140 -7.06 11.65 -18.64
CA LEU A 140 -7.20 10.71 -19.75
C LEU A 140 -8.67 10.58 -20.19
N ARG A 141 -9.61 10.45 -19.24
CA ARG A 141 -11.05 10.34 -19.52
C ARG A 141 -11.60 11.59 -20.23
N LEU A 142 -11.16 12.77 -19.81
CA LEU A 142 -11.64 14.03 -20.37
C LEU A 142 -10.98 14.37 -21.73
N LEU A 143 -9.69 14.11 -21.87
CA LEU A 143 -8.91 14.53 -23.04
C LEU A 143 -8.82 13.46 -24.12
N ARG A 144 -8.87 12.19 -23.75
CA ARG A 144 -8.71 11.01 -24.62
C ARG A 144 -9.75 9.93 -24.31
N PRO A 145 -11.05 10.19 -24.56
CA PRO A 145 -12.13 9.28 -24.14
C PRO A 145 -12.08 7.91 -24.84
N ARG A 146 -11.45 7.80 -26.00
CA ARG A 146 -11.32 6.51 -26.71
C ARG A 146 -10.35 5.59 -25.97
N GLU A 147 -9.18 6.09 -25.61
CA GLU A 147 -8.14 5.37 -24.87
C GLU A 147 -8.60 5.06 -23.43
N ALA A 148 -9.29 6.01 -22.80
CA ALA A 148 -9.85 5.85 -21.46
C ALA A 148 -10.84 4.69 -21.36
N ARG A 149 -11.62 4.41 -22.42
CA ARG A 149 -12.57 3.27 -22.45
C ARG A 149 -11.89 1.91 -22.35
N VAL A 150 -10.61 1.83 -22.65
CA VAL A 150 -9.82 0.59 -22.51
C VAL A 150 -9.00 0.60 -21.23
N VAL A 151 -8.27 1.69 -20.97
CA VAL A 151 -7.34 1.78 -19.84
C VAL A 151 -8.07 1.69 -18.49
N ILE A 152 -9.15 2.45 -18.32
CA ILE A 152 -9.87 2.50 -17.05
C ILE A 152 -10.49 1.15 -16.67
N PRO A 153 -11.22 0.44 -17.54
CA PRO A 153 -11.74 -0.89 -17.21
C PRO A 153 -10.65 -1.92 -16.91
N VAL A 154 -9.54 -1.92 -17.65
CA VAL A 154 -8.41 -2.84 -17.40
C VAL A 154 -7.85 -2.62 -15.99
N LEU A 155 -7.54 -1.38 -15.63
CA LEU A 155 -7.04 -1.06 -14.30
C LEU A 155 -8.09 -1.31 -13.20
N ALA A 156 -9.36 -0.99 -13.46
CA ALA A 156 -10.42 -1.24 -12.51
C ALA A 156 -10.61 -2.74 -12.25
N THR A 157 -10.58 -3.57 -13.30
CA THR A 157 -10.66 -5.03 -13.17
C THR A 157 -9.47 -5.58 -12.38
N ALA A 158 -8.25 -5.08 -12.63
CA ALA A 158 -7.08 -5.43 -11.84
C ALA A 158 -7.27 -5.07 -10.34
N GLY A 159 -7.87 -3.91 -10.06
CA GLY A 159 -8.19 -3.49 -8.68
C GLY A 159 -9.20 -4.40 -8.00
N VAL A 160 -10.27 -4.79 -8.71
CA VAL A 160 -11.24 -5.76 -8.19
C VAL A 160 -10.57 -7.09 -7.90
N ASN A 161 -9.76 -7.60 -8.83
CA ASN A 161 -9.03 -8.84 -8.64
C ASN A 161 -8.12 -8.82 -7.40
N ASP A 162 -7.42 -7.73 -7.17
CA ASP A 162 -6.56 -7.55 -6.01
C ASP A 162 -7.35 -7.58 -4.68
N TRP A 163 -8.50 -6.93 -4.66
CA TRP A 163 -9.42 -6.97 -3.52
C TRP A 163 -9.97 -8.37 -3.26
N LEU A 164 -10.35 -9.09 -4.32
CA LEU A 164 -10.85 -10.46 -4.21
C LEU A 164 -9.78 -11.41 -3.69
N GLN A 165 -8.53 -11.30 -4.17
CA GLN A 165 -7.43 -12.12 -3.68
C GLN A 165 -7.10 -11.82 -2.21
N THR A 166 -7.08 -10.55 -1.82
CA THR A 166 -6.84 -10.15 -0.44
C THR A 166 -7.95 -10.65 0.48
N GLY A 167 -9.22 -10.49 0.07
CA GLY A 167 -10.38 -11.00 0.79
C GLY A 167 -10.37 -12.52 0.92
N PHE A 168 -10.08 -13.24 -0.15
CA PHE A 168 -9.96 -14.69 -0.14
C PHE A 168 -8.85 -15.16 0.82
N THR A 169 -7.68 -14.53 0.79
CA THR A 169 -6.58 -14.85 1.70
C THR A 169 -6.97 -14.63 3.17
N ALA A 170 -7.68 -13.53 3.46
CA ALA A 170 -8.17 -13.24 4.80
C ALA A 170 -9.20 -14.29 5.28
N LEU A 171 -10.10 -14.74 4.39
CA LEU A 171 -11.07 -15.79 4.71
C LEU A 171 -10.39 -17.14 4.98
N CYS A 172 -9.41 -17.52 4.16
CA CYS A 172 -8.61 -18.73 4.37
C CYS A 172 -7.85 -18.68 5.70
N GLY A 173 -7.27 -17.51 6.04
CA GLY A 173 -6.61 -17.29 7.32
C GLY A 173 -7.54 -17.51 8.51
N ARG A 174 -8.77 -16.95 8.45
CA ARG A 174 -9.80 -17.16 9.48
C ARG A 174 -10.23 -18.61 9.59
N ALA A 175 -10.44 -19.29 8.46
CA ALA A 175 -10.82 -20.71 8.44
C ALA A 175 -9.73 -21.57 9.12
N ASN A 176 -8.46 -21.33 8.81
CA ASN A 176 -7.34 -22.04 9.42
C ASN A 176 -7.23 -21.79 10.93
N LEU A 177 -7.47 -20.55 11.40
CA LEU A 177 -7.48 -20.23 12.83
C LEU A 177 -8.62 -20.96 13.54
N ASN A 178 -9.82 -20.99 12.96
CA ASN A 178 -10.98 -21.70 13.52
C ASN A 178 -10.73 -23.22 13.58
N GLN A 179 -10.10 -23.80 12.57
CA GLN A 179 -9.74 -25.22 12.57
C GLN A 179 -8.71 -25.55 13.65
N ARG A 180 -7.70 -24.68 13.84
CA ARG A 180 -6.72 -24.85 14.92
C ARG A 180 -7.37 -24.73 16.30
N ALA A 181 -8.28 -23.79 16.49
CA ALA A 181 -9.01 -23.63 17.74
C ALA A 181 -9.93 -24.83 18.04
N ALA A 182 -10.57 -25.40 17.01
CA ALA A 182 -11.42 -26.58 17.15
C ALA A 182 -10.64 -27.90 17.37
N GLY A 183 -9.41 -27.98 16.82
CA GLY A 183 -8.52 -29.14 16.98
C GLY A 183 -7.54 -29.03 18.16
N ALA A 184 -7.52 -27.92 18.88
CA ALA A 184 -6.76 -27.82 20.11
C ALA A 184 -7.41 -28.73 21.17
N PRO A 185 -6.69 -29.75 21.74
CA PRO A 185 -7.25 -30.51 22.81
C PRO A 185 -7.66 -29.55 23.94
N ALA A 186 -8.88 -29.75 24.46
CA ALA A 186 -9.34 -29.00 25.64
C ALA A 186 -8.24 -29.13 26.74
N PRO A 187 -7.87 -28.02 27.40
CA PRO A 187 -6.87 -28.11 28.48
C PRO A 187 -7.34 -29.22 29.42
N GLU A 188 -6.54 -30.30 29.46
CA GLU A 188 -6.85 -31.44 30.33
C GLU A 188 -7.00 -30.92 31.75
N ALA A 189 -8.21 -31.05 32.30
CA ALA A 189 -8.53 -30.64 33.68
C ALA A 189 -7.69 -31.39 34.75
N GLY A 190 -6.74 -32.21 34.31
CA GLY A 190 -5.89 -33.05 35.17
C GLY A 190 -4.54 -32.49 35.60
N ASP A 191 -4.10 -31.35 35.07
CA ASP A 191 -2.73 -30.87 35.37
C ASP A 191 -2.65 -30.09 36.71
N HIS A 192 -3.78 -29.58 37.19
CA HIS A 192 -3.85 -28.96 38.52
C HIS A 192 -3.67 -29.97 39.64
N ASP A 193 -4.15 -31.21 39.50
CA ASP A 193 -4.05 -32.27 40.51
C ASP A 193 -2.63 -32.82 40.58
N ARG A 194 -1.89 -32.81 39.49
CA ARG A 194 -0.49 -33.23 39.41
C ARG A 194 0.45 -32.22 40.07
N ALA A 195 0.20 -30.92 39.90
CA ALA A 195 0.97 -29.86 40.54
C ALA A 195 0.78 -29.83 42.05
N GLN A 196 -0.44 -30.12 42.53
CA GLN A 196 -0.71 -30.21 43.97
C GLN A 196 -0.06 -31.42 44.65
N ARG A 197 0.04 -32.57 43.97
CA ARG A 197 0.71 -33.78 44.53
C ARG A 197 2.21 -33.59 44.68
N PHE A 198 2.86 -32.76 43.84
CA PHE A 198 4.28 -32.44 44.01
C PHE A 198 4.56 -31.42 45.10
N SER A 199 3.57 -30.58 45.48
CA SER A 199 3.72 -29.60 46.56
C SER A 199 3.50 -30.19 47.97
N SER A 200 2.79 -31.31 48.10
CA SER A 200 2.52 -31.96 49.39
C SER A 200 3.53 -33.02 49.79
N ALA A 201 4.56 -33.27 48.98
CA ALA A 201 5.62 -34.26 49.21
C ALA A 201 6.96 -33.68 49.68
N ARG A 202 6.97 -32.43 50.19
CA ARG A 202 8.15 -31.81 50.84
C ARG A 202 7.90 -31.49 52.30
#